data_6ce702eab7b270bb7fd25419b4458b34
#
_entry.id   6ce702eab7b270bb7fd25419b4458b34
#
_cell.length_a   1.000
_cell.length_b   1.000
_cell.length_c   1.000
_cell.angle_alpha   90.00
_cell.angle_beta   90.00
_cell.angle_gamma   90.00
#
_symmetry.space_group_name_H-M   'P 1'
#
loop_
_entity.id
_entity.type
_entity.pdbx_description
1 polymer ?
#
loop_
_entity_poly.entity_id
_entity_poly.type
_entity_poly.pdbx_seq_one_letter_code
_entity_poly.pdbx_strand_id
1 'polypeptide(L)'
;MAGFATLGLMQGADTPTQPAAGTAAPDFSLATSDGSQVSLKDFKGKWIVLYFYPKDMTSGCTMEAKNFQRDLAQYEKTGAVILGVSVDSADSHKEFCTKEGLTFKLLADPGGKVSAQYGSTMDYKGATMAARNTFLINPGGKIAKVYTGVKPVEHSEQVLKDLAELKKS
;
A
#
# COMPACT_ATOMS: atom_id res chain seq x y z
N MET A 1 -0.31 8.07 58.33
CA MET A 1 -1.11 7.33 57.34
C MET A 1 -0.85 7.92 55.99
N ALA A 2 -0.07 7.24 55.18
CA ALA A 2 0.33 7.72 53.85
C ALA A 2 -0.67 7.17 52.81
N GLY A 3 -1.36 8.10 52.14
CA GLY A 3 -2.24 7.75 51.02
C GLY A 3 -1.42 7.63 49.74
N PHE A 4 -1.37 6.44 49.17
CA PHE A 4 -0.79 6.22 47.86
C PHE A 4 -1.82 6.63 46.80
N ALA A 5 -1.55 7.74 46.11
CA ALA A 5 -2.27 8.10 44.90
C ALA A 5 -1.69 7.25 43.74
N THR A 6 -2.44 6.27 43.29
CA THR A 6 -2.12 5.56 42.08
C THR A 6 -2.40 6.48 40.88
N LEU A 7 -1.31 6.99 40.29
CA LEU A 7 -1.39 7.68 39.00
C LEU A 7 -1.70 6.62 37.93
N GLY A 8 -2.95 6.60 37.49
CA GLY A 8 -3.34 5.80 36.33
C GLY A 8 -2.63 6.35 35.08
N LEU A 9 -1.71 5.58 34.54
CA LEU A 9 -1.16 5.82 33.21
C LEU A 9 -2.31 5.68 32.22
N MET A 10 -2.78 6.81 31.70
CA MET A 10 -3.60 6.82 30.49
C MET A 10 -2.71 6.30 29.38
N GLN A 11 -2.92 5.05 28.97
CA GLN A 11 -2.41 4.54 27.73
C GLN A 11 -3.11 5.33 26.64
N GLY A 12 -2.39 6.27 26.03
CA GLY A 12 -2.83 6.90 24.81
C GLY A 12 -3.12 5.82 23.79
N ALA A 13 -4.24 5.91 23.08
CA ALA A 13 -4.55 5.01 21.99
C ALA A 13 -3.33 4.95 21.07
N ASP A 14 -2.72 3.75 20.94
CA ASP A 14 -1.61 3.53 20.02
C ASP A 14 -2.08 3.86 18.61
N THR A 15 -1.60 5.00 18.09
CA THR A 15 -1.74 5.28 16.66
C THR A 15 -1.02 4.13 15.94
N PRO A 16 -1.68 3.41 15.01
CA PRO A 16 -1.02 2.32 14.32
C PRO A 16 0.28 2.83 13.69
N THR A 17 1.41 2.34 14.19
CA THR A 17 2.71 2.70 13.66
C THR A 17 2.90 1.99 12.33
N GLN A 18 3.58 2.68 11.41
CA GLN A 18 3.98 2.12 10.13
C GLN A 18 4.84 0.87 10.37
N PRO A 19 4.51 -0.29 9.77
CA PRO A 19 5.32 -1.49 9.94
C PRO A 19 6.71 -1.28 9.33
N ALA A 20 7.72 -1.74 10.05
CA ALA A 20 9.13 -1.57 9.67
C ALA A 20 9.62 -2.66 8.74
N ALA A 21 10.67 -2.37 7.98
CA ALA A 21 11.40 -3.37 7.20
C ALA A 21 11.88 -4.51 8.10
N GLY A 22 11.78 -5.74 7.62
CA GLY A 22 12.13 -6.95 8.36
C GLY A 22 10.99 -7.57 9.16
N THR A 23 9.85 -6.88 9.29
CA THR A 23 8.67 -7.39 9.99
C THR A 23 7.68 -8.03 9.03
N ALA A 24 6.81 -8.90 9.55
CA ALA A 24 5.74 -9.49 8.76
C ALA A 24 4.77 -8.39 8.27
N ALA A 25 4.41 -8.44 6.99
CA ALA A 25 3.42 -7.54 6.43
C ALA A 25 2.05 -7.83 7.05
N PRO A 26 1.29 -6.81 7.50
CA PRO A 26 -0.06 -7.01 8.00
C PRO A 26 -0.98 -7.68 6.97
N ASP A 27 -1.74 -8.68 7.41
CA ASP A 27 -2.70 -9.37 6.56
C ASP A 27 -3.82 -8.43 6.13
N PHE A 28 -4.34 -8.67 4.93
CA PHE A 28 -5.52 -7.98 4.43
C PHE A 28 -6.35 -8.90 3.52
N SER A 29 -7.61 -8.55 3.37
CA SER A 29 -8.51 -9.14 2.38
C SER A 29 -9.40 -8.03 1.85
N LEU A 30 -9.26 -7.68 0.58
CA LEU A 30 -9.92 -6.53 -0.03
C LEU A 30 -10.52 -6.88 -1.39
N ALA A 31 -11.62 -6.19 -1.72
CA ALA A 31 -12.23 -6.29 -3.04
C ALA A 31 -11.34 -5.58 -4.08
N THR A 32 -11.29 -6.15 -5.28
CA THR A 32 -10.49 -5.59 -6.38
C THR A 32 -11.34 -4.88 -7.42
N SER A 33 -10.66 -4.13 -8.28
CA SER A 33 -11.26 -3.45 -9.43
C SER A 33 -11.95 -4.40 -10.41
N ASP A 34 -11.58 -5.68 -10.43
CA ASP A 34 -12.21 -6.70 -11.29
C ASP A 34 -13.39 -7.42 -10.63
N GLY A 35 -13.77 -7.03 -9.41
CA GLY A 35 -14.86 -7.61 -8.66
C GLY A 35 -14.49 -8.85 -7.84
N SER A 36 -13.25 -9.30 -7.88
CA SER A 36 -12.77 -10.40 -7.04
C SER A 36 -12.35 -9.92 -5.66
N GLN A 37 -12.07 -10.86 -4.76
CA GLN A 37 -11.53 -10.61 -3.43
C GLN A 37 -10.13 -11.20 -3.38
N VAL A 38 -9.16 -10.43 -2.90
CA VAL A 38 -7.78 -10.91 -2.74
C VAL A 38 -7.26 -10.68 -1.33
N SER A 39 -6.39 -11.58 -0.90
CA SER A 39 -5.71 -11.51 0.40
C SER A 39 -4.20 -11.50 0.18
N LEU A 40 -3.48 -11.00 1.17
CA LEU A 40 -2.01 -11.01 1.13
C LEU A 40 -1.45 -12.42 0.85
N LYS A 41 -2.01 -13.44 1.47
CA LYS A 41 -1.58 -14.84 1.31
C LYS A 41 -1.71 -15.39 -0.11
N ASP A 42 -2.59 -14.80 -0.93
CA ASP A 42 -2.79 -15.22 -2.33
C ASP A 42 -1.55 -14.96 -3.19
N PHE A 43 -0.67 -14.08 -2.72
CA PHE A 43 0.57 -13.70 -3.42
C PHE A 43 1.83 -14.29 -2.77
N LYS A 44 1.67 -15.27 -1.89
CA LYS A 44 2.81 -15.95 -1.25
C LYS A 44 3.74 -16.54 -2.30
N GLY A 45 5.03 -16.34 -2.14
CA GLY A 45 6.02 -16.78 -3.11
C GLY A 45 6.36 -15.73 -4.18
N LYS A 46 5.67 -14.60 -4.18
CA LYS A 46 5.92 -13.49 -5.10
C LYS A 46 6.38 -12.26 -4.35
N TRP A 47 7.15 -11.41 -5.02
CA TRP A 47 7.39 -10.06 -4.55
C TRP A 47 6.12 -9.24 -4.78
N ILE A 48 5.79 -8.37 -3.83
CA ILE A 48 4.61 -7.51 -3.91
C ILE A 48 5.04 -6.06 -3.78
N VAL A 49 4.64 -5.23 -4.74
CA VAL A 49 4.70 -3.78 -4.63
C VAL A 49 3.32 -3.32 -4.20
N LEU A 50 3.16 -3.10 -2.91
CA LEU A 50 1.90 -2.64 -2.32
C LEU A 50 1.99 -1.13 -2.13
N TYR A 51 1.33 -0.37 -3.00
CA TYR A 51 1.36 1.08 -2.91
C TYR A 51 0.01 1.66 -2.50
N PHE A 52 0.05 2.55 -1.53
CA PHE A 52 -1.11 3.31 -1.07
C PHE A 52 -1.11 4.68 -1.74
N TYR A 53 -2.28 5.14 -2.16
CA TYR A 53 -2.42 6.42 -2.82
C TYR A 53 -3.74 7.09 -2.40
N PRO A 54 -3.80 8.45 -2.40
CA PRO A 54 -4.93 9.15 -1.82
C PRO A 54 -6.26 8.96 -2.54
N LYS A 55 -6.29 9.06 -3.88
CA LYS A 55 -7.57 9.09 -4.59
C LYS A 55 -7.45 8.80 -6.08
N ASP A 56 -8.38 7.99 -6.58
CA ASP A 56 -8.54 7.72 -8.01
C ASP A 56 -8.75 9.03 -8.80
N MET A 57 -8.29 9.03 -10.04
CA MET A 57 -8.52 10.09 -11.03
C MET A 57 -7.90 11.45 -10.68
N THR A 58 -7.05 11.53 -9.67
CA THR A 58 -6.25 12.74 -9.40
C THR A 58 -4.95 12.69 -10.21
N SER A 59 -4.36 13.86 -10.48
CA SER A 59 -3.20 13.96 -11.39
C SER A 59 -1.98 13.18 -10.90
N GLY A 60 -1.61 13.29 -9.63
CA GLY A 60 -0.46 12.57 -9.07
C GLY A 60 -0.68 11.06 -9.01
N CYS A 61 -1.87 10.62 -8.64
CA CYS A 61 -2.21 9.20 -8.56
C CYS A 61 -2.30 8.57 -9.96
N THR A 62 -2.82 9.30 -10.93
CA THR A 62 -2.84 8.87 -12.34
C THR A 62 -1.42 8.69 -12.88
N MET A 63 -0.54 9.65 -12.62
CA MET A 63 0.87 9.57 -13.03
C MET A 63 1.56 8.35 -12.42
N GLU A 64 1.41 8.14 -11.12
CA GLU A 64 1.99 6.99 -10.43
C GLU A 64 1.50 5.66 -11.02
N ALA A 65 0.19 5.52 -11.19
CA ALA A 65 -0.42 4.32 -11.76
C ALA A 65 0.06 4.05 -13.19
N LYS A 66 0.11 5.09 -14.02
CA LYS A 66 0.58 4.96 -15.41
C LYS A 66 2.05 4.61 -15.50
N ASN A 67 2.88 5.11 -14.59
CA ASN A 67 4.29 4.75 -14.55
C ASN A 67 4.47 3.28 -14.15
N PHE A 68 3.71 2.78 -13.17
CA PHE A 68 3.70 1.36 -12.85
C PHE A 68 3.20 0.51 -14.03
N GLN A 69 2.18 0.96 -14.73
CA GLN A 69 1.66 0.25 -15.90
C GLN A 69 2.69 0.21 -17.05
N ARG A 70 3.38 1.32 -17.29
CA ARG A 70 4.47 1.39 -18.28
C ARG A 70 5.54 0.32 -18.00
N ASP A 71 5.87 0.15 -16.73
CA ASP A 71 6.96 -0.72 -16.30
C ASP A 71 6.49 -2.13 -15.89
N LEU A 72 5.19 -2.42 -16.03
CA LEU A 72 4.59 -3.66 -15.53
C LEU A 72 5.29 -4.93 -16.03
N ALA A 73 5.64 -4.98 -17.32
CA ALA A 73 6.33 -6.13 -17.89
C ALA A 73 7.69 -6.39 -17.21
N GLN A 74 8.39 -5.33 -16.82
CA GLN A 74 9.65 -5.45 -16.08
C GLN A 74 9.43 -6.01 -14.66
N TYR A 75 8.36 -5.57 -13.98
CA TYR A 75 7.98 -6.13 -12.68
C TYR A 75 7.63 -7.61 -12.77
N GLU A 76 6.84 -7.99 -13.76
CA GLU A 76 6.45 -9.38 -13.99
C GLU A 76 7.65 -10.29 -14.25
N LYS A 77 8.63 -9.83 -15.00
CA LYS A 77 9.89 -10.56 -15.25
C LYS A 77 10.67 -10.81 -13.96
N THR A 78 10.55 -9.94 -12.98
CA THR A 78 11.21 -10.10 -11.68
C THR A 78 10.41 -10.98 -10.71
N GLY A 79 9.23 -11.44 -11.10
CA GLY A 79 8.33 -12.19 -10.23
C GLY A 79 7.58 -11.32 -9.23
N ALA A 80 7.38 -10.05 -9.55
CA ALA A 80 6.67 -9.10 -8.70
C ALA A 80 5.27 -8.80 -9.22
N VAL A 81 4.32 -8.62 -8.29
CA VAL A 81 2.97 -8.11 -8.58
C VAL A 81 2.83 -6.71 -8.01
N ILE A 82 2.04 -5.88 -8.67
CA ILE A 82 1.72 -4.53 -8.22
C ILE A 82 0.27 -4.52 -7.72
N LEU A 83 0.08 -4.01 -6.51
CA LEU A 83 -1.24 -3.83 -5.91
C LEU A 83 -1.35 -2.39 -5.43
N GLY A 84 -2.30 -1.64 -5.98
CA GLY A 84 -2.59 -0.28 -5.52
C GLY A 84 -3.76 -0.29 -4.55
N VAL A 85 -3.70 0.51 -3.50
CA VAL A 85 -4.74 0.59 -2.45
C VAL A 85 -5.14 2.03 -2.21
N SER A 86 -6.44 2.29 -2.23
CA SER A 86 -7.00 3.56 -1.76
C SER A 86 -8.33 3.31 -1.07
N VAL A 87 -8.87 4.37 -0.44
CA VAL A 87 -10.18 4.30 0.22
C VAL A 87 -11.36 4.40 -0.76
N ASP A 88 -11.08 4.56 -2.04
CA ASP A 88 -12.10 4.56 -3.09
C ASP A 88 -12.79 3.20 -3.21
N SER A 89 -14.00 3.20 -3.77
CA SER A 89 -14.77 1.98 -3.99
C SER A 89 -14.21 1.12 -5.12
N ALA A 90 -14.59 -0.17 -5.14
CA ALA A 90 -14.23 -1.05 -6.25
C ALA A 90 -14.75 -0.54 -7.59
N ASP A 91 -15.94 0.07 -7.62
CA ASP A 91 -16.51 0.67 -8.84
C ASP A 91 -15.67 1.84 -9.34
N SER A 92 -15.22 2.72 -8.43
CA SER A 92 -14.30 3.80 -8.77
C SER A 92 -12.99 3.27 -9.35
N HIS A 93 -12.42 2.23 -8.74
CA HIS A 93 -11.22 1.58 -9.24
C HIS A 93 -11.41 0.98 -10.63
N LYS A 94 -12.57 0.39 -10.89
CA LYS A 94 -12.89 -0.15 -12.21
C LYS A 94 -12.91 0.93 -13.28
N GLU A 95 -13.54 2.07 -12.98
CA GLU A 95 -13.55 3.22 -13.89
C GLU A 95 -12.13 3.75 -14.13
N PHE A 96 -11.35 3.87 -13.07
CA PHE A 96 -9.97 4.35 -13.14
C PHE A 96 -9.10 3.41 -14.01
N CYS A 97 -9.19 2.10 -13.79
CA CYS A 97 -8.49 1.12 -14.60
C CYS A 97 -8.87 1.20 -16.07
N THR A 98 -10.18 1.31 -16.36
CA THR A 98 -10.69 1.42 -17.73
C THR A 98 -10.19 2.68 -18.42
N LYS A 99 -10.29 3.81 -17.71
CA LYS A 99 -9.90 5.12 -18.25
C LYS A 99 -8.40 5.21 -18.54
N GLU A 100 -7.56 4.67 -17.68
CA GLU A 100 -6.11 4.79 -17.76
C GLU A 100 -5.40 3.54 -18.32
N GLY A 101 -6.17 2.52 -18.68
CA GLY A 101 -5.60 1.28 -19.24
C GLY A 101 -4.76 0.48 -18.25
N LEU A 102 -5.15 0.48 -16.98
CA LEU A 102 -4.42 -0.25 -15.93
C LEU A 102 -4.82 -1.73 -15.94
N THR A 103 -3.85 -2.63 -15.97
CA THR A 103 -4.06 -4.08 -15.98
C THR A 103 -3.67 -4.76 -14.66
N PHE A 104 -2.98 -4.07 -13.76
CA PHE A 104 -2.76 -4.57 -12.41
C PHE A 104 -3.96 -4.26 -11.50
N LYS A 105 -4.05 -4.91 -10.36
CA LYS A 105 -5.21 -4.80 -9.47
C LYS A 105 -5.15 -3.55 -8.60
N LEU A 106 -6.27 -2.85 -8.51
CA LEU A 106 -6.51 -1.83 -7.50
C LEU A 106 -7.44 -2.40 -6.43
N LEU A 107 -7.09 -2.20 -5.18
CA LEU A 107 -7.79 -2.76 -4.02
C LEU A 107 -8.57 -1.67 -3.31
N ALA A 108 -9.84 -1.94 -3.01
CA ALA A 108 -10.71 -1.01 -2.32
C ALA A 108 -10.60 -1.20 -0.80
N ASP A 109 -10.24 -0.13 -0.10
CA ASP A 109 -10.14 -0.08 1.36
C ASP A 109 -11.07 1.00 1.93
N PRO A 110 -12.41 0.85 1.78
CA PRO A 110 -13.35 1.84 2.26
C PRO A 110 -13.23 1.97 3.79
N GLY A 111 -13.13 3.21 4.25
CA GLY A 111 -12.89 3.49 5.67
C GLY A 111 -11.42 3.50 6.08
N GLY A 112 -10.50 3.01 5.24
CA GLY A 112 -9.06 3.11 5.49
C GLY A 112 -8.51 2.16 6.55
N LYS A 113 -9.17 1.04 6.83
CA LYS A 113 -8.74 0.10 7.87
C LYS A 113 -7.38 -0.53 7.56
N VAL A 114 -7.19 -1.02 6.35
CA VAL A 114 -5.91 -1.61 5.91
C VAL A 114 -4.85 -0.53 5.79
N SER A 115 -5.20 0.62 5.24
CA SER A 115 -4.29 1.77 5.19
C SER A 115 -3.78 2.14 6.59
N ALA A 116 -4.67 2.11 7.61
CA ALA A 116 -4.29 2.36 8.99
C ALA A 116 -3.34 1.28 9.54
N GLN A 117 -3.56 0.00 9.22
CA GLN A 117 -2.68 -1.10 9.64
C GLN A 117 -1.27 -0.94 9.10
N TYR A 118 -1.13 -0.32 7.93
CA TYR A 118 0.16 0.00 7.31
C TYR A 118 0.68 1.39 7.68
N GLY A 119 0.07 2.06 8.67
CA GLY A 119 0.45 3.41 9.08
C GLY A 119 0.42 4.43 7.94
N SER A 120 -0.46 4.23 6.99
CA SER A 120 -0.51 4.95 5.71
C SER A 120 -1.84 5.67 5.53
N THR A 121 -2.28 6.36 6.57
CA THR A 121 -3.48 7.20 6.52
C THR A 121 -3.11 8.66 6.64
N MET A 122 -3.93 9.50 6.07
CA MET A 122 -3.88 10.95 6.22
C MET A 122 -5.28 11.50 6.34
N ASP A 123 -5.41 12.63 7.01
CA ASP A 123 -6.66 13.37 7.10
C ASP A 123 -6.65 14.47 6.06
N TYR A 124 -7.69 14.52 5.23
CA TYR A 124 -7.88 15.56 4.22
C TYR A 124 -9.29 16.10 4.33
N LYS A 125 -9.41 17.34 4.81
CA LYS A 125 -10.70 18.05 5.00
C LYS A 125 -11.72 17.22 5.80
N GLY A 126 -11.25 16.57 6.88
CA GLY A 126 -12.09 15.75 7.76
C GLY A 126 -12.34 14.32 7.26
N ALA A 127 -11.83 13.95 6.09
CA ALA A 127 -11.94 12.58 5.55
C ALA A 127 -10.64 11.83 5.68
N THR A 128 -10.73 10.54 6.01
CA THR A 128 -9.56 9.64 6.04
C THR A 128 -9.23 9.20 4.62
N MET A 129 -7.99 9.39 4.21
CA MET A 129 -7.45 8.92 2.95
C MET A 129 -6.17 8.11 3.16
N ALA A 130 -5.77 7.34 2.17
CA ALA A 130 -4.47 6.70 2.19
C ALA A 130 -3.38 7.74 1.91
N ALA A 131 -2.29 7.67 2.67
CA ALA A 131 -1.08 8.44 2.41
C ALA A 131 -0.29 7.76 1.28
N ARG A 132 0.50 8.52 0.53
CA ARG A 132 1.28 8.00 -0.60
C ARG A 132 2.54 7.29 -0.09
N ASN A 133 2.36 6.05 0.34
CA ASN A 133 3.44 5.18 0.84
C ASN A 133 3.44 3.87 0.06
N THR A 134 4.61 3.26 -0.08
CA THR A 134 4.77 1.96 -0.75
C THR A 134 5.54 0.99 0.15
N PHE A 135 5.11 -0.25 0.14
CA PHE A 135 5.74 -1.35 0.86
C PHE A 135 6.17 -2.41 -0.14
N LEU A 136 7.45 -2.72 -0.17
CA LEU A 136 7.99 -3.82 -0.96
C LEU A 136 8.03 -5.05 -0.08
N ILE A 137 7.23 -6.06 -0.41
CA ILE A 137 7.05 -7.28 0.39
C ILE A 137 7.72 -8.44 -0.33
N ASN A 138 8.58 -9.17 0.38
CA ASN A 138 9.31 -10.30 -0.19
C ASN A 138 8.44 -11.57 -0.30
N PRO A 139 8.89 -12.60 -1.02
CA PRO A 139 8.14 -13.85 -1.18
C PRO A 139 7.76 -14.56 0.11
N GLY A 140 8.48 -14.31 1.20
CA GLY A 140 8.19 -14.84 2.53
C GLY A 140 7.14 -14.06 3.31
N GLY A 141 6.58 -12.98 2.74
CA GLY A 141 5.57 -12.15 3.39
C GLY A 141 6.12 -11.11 4.36
N LYS A 142 7.42 -10.84 4.31
CA LYS A 142 8.05 -9.79 5.14
C LYS A 142 8.27 -8.53 4.34
N ILE A 143 8.17 -7.40 5.01
CA ILE A 143 8.46 -6.09 4.41
C ILE A 143 9.97 -6.00 4.20
N ALA A 144 10.38 -5.82 2.94
CA ALA A 144 11.79 -5.66 2.57
C ALA A 144 12.21 -4.19 2.55
N LYS A 145 11.30 -3.30 2.16
CA LYS A 145 11.57 -1.87 2.10
C LYS A 145 10.28 -1.06 2.23
N VAL A 146 10.39 0.12 2.82
CA VAL A 146 9.28 1.07 3.01
C VAL A 146 9.63 2.39 2.34
N TYR A 147 8.68 2.95 1.59
CA TYR A 147 8.78 4.26 0.95
C TYR A 147 7.68 5.15 1.48
N THR A 148 8.03 6.29 2.04
CA THR A 148 7.08 7.26 2.59
C THR A 148 7.10 8.57 1.80
N GLY A 149 5.96 9.25 1.71
CA GLY A 149 5.86 10.52 1.01
C GLY A 149 6.34 10.42 -0.44
N VAL A 150 5.88 9.39 -1.13
CA VAL A 150 6.33 9.03 -2.49
C VAL A 150 6.09 10.14 -3.49
N LYS A 151 7.07 10.37 -4.36
CA LYS A 151 6.96 11.28 -5.51
C LYS A 151 6.60 10.46 -6.75
N PRO A 152 5.43 10.69 -7.36
CA PRO A 152 4.93 9.85 -8.46
C PRO A 152 5.84 9.74 -9.68
N VAL A 153 6.62 10.78 -9.99
CA VAL A 153 7.41 10.87 -11.23
C VAL A 153 8.49 9.79 -11.33
N GLU A 154 9.20 9.53 -10.24
CA GLU A 154 10.40 8.67 -10.25
C GLU A 154 10.19 7.33 -9.52
N HIS A 155 9.03 7.15 -8.91
CA HIS A 155 8.83 6.06 -7.95
C HIS A 155 8.93 4.67 -8.58
N SER A 156 8.29 4.44 -9.73
CA SER A 156 8.34 3.12 -10.37
C SER A 156 9.76 2.69 -10.72
N GLU A 157 10.56 3.59 -11.27
CA GLU A 157 11.96 3.31 -11.60
C GLU A 157 12.79 3.03 -10.35
N GLN A 158 12.56 3.79 -9.28
CA GLN A 158 13.22 3.60 -8.00
C GLN A 158 12.93 2.21 -7.42
N VAL A 159 11.67 1.80 -7.42
CA VAL A 159 11.25 0.49 -6.89
C VAL A 159 11.85 -0.65 -7.73
N LEU A 160 11.86 -0.53 -9.06
CA LEU A 160 12.48 -1.53 -9.94
C LEU A 160 13.97 -1.72 -9.64
N LYS A 161 14.68 -0.62 -9.44
CA LYS A 161 16.10 -0.65 -9.10
C LYS A 161 16.33 -1.34 -7.75
N ASP A 162 15.57 -0.95 -6.74
CA ASP A 162 15.69 -1.53 -5.40
C ASP A 162 15.32 -3.01 -5.39
N LEU A 163 14.29 -3.39 -6.13
CA LEU A 163 13.88 -4.79 -6.27
C LEU A 163 14.99 -5.64 -6.90
N ALA A 164 15.65 -5.14 -7.94
CA ALA A 164 16.77 -5.83 -8.58
C ALA A 164 17.93 -6.04 -7.59
N GLU A 165 18.23 -5.04 -6.75
CA GLU A 165 19.28 -5.15 -5.73
C GLU A 165 18.92 -6.13 -4.63
N LEU A 166 17.67 -6.09 -4.15
CA LEU A 166 17.18 -7.00 -3.09
C LEU A 166 17.16 -8.46 -3.52
N LYS A 167 16.90 -8.73 -4.80
CA LYS A 167 16.90 -10.08 -5.34
C LYS A 167 18.31 -10.69 -5.49
N LYS A 168 19.36 -9.88 -5.46
CA LYS A 168 20.76 -10.33 -5.54
C LYS A 168 21.30 -10.82 -4.19
N SER A 169 20.64 -10.46 -3.10
CA SER A 169 21.08 -10.81 -1.74
C SER A 169 20.50 -12.13 -1.25
#